data_c071a7c1716ae4ba0dedbdcfae373a05
#
_entry.id   c071a7c1716ae4ba0dedbdcfae373a05
#
_cell.length_a   1.000
_cell.length_b   1.000
_cell.length_c   1.000
_cell.angle_alpha   90.00
_cell.angle_beta   90.00
_cell.angle_gamma   90.00
#
_symmetry.space_group_name_H-M   'P 1'
#
loop_
_entity.id
_entity.type
_entity.pdbx_description
1 polymer ?
#
loop_
_entity_poly.entity_id
_entity_poly.type
_entity_poly.pdbx_seq_one_letter_code
_entity_poly.pdbx_strand_id
1 'polypeptide(L)'
;LGDVYKRQRKVRWIAAIGGVVIAAGCVLVLVSSYAQARVDTWLHIDQADPLGAAWQTLQGLMAIGSGGLFGTGLGNSQQKFGYVSQPQNDFIFTIVCEELGFFGAFIVVALFVMFVWRGFYIARHTTDAFSALVVYGLTFKVGLQVALNIAVVTNSMPNTGISLPFFSYGGTSLVLQMIEVAIILSISRYATHRKI
;
A
#
# COMPACT_ATOMS: atom_id res chain seq x y z
N LEU A 1 17.79 -30.14 17.69
CA LEU A 1 17.89 -30.38 16.22
C LEU A 1 16.54 -30.72 15.58
N GLY A 2 15.65 -31.49 16.25
CA GLY A 2 14.33 -31.86 15.72
C GLY A 2 13.37 -30.68 15.48
N ASP A 3 13.41 -29.64 16.32
CA ASP A 3 12.53 -28.48 16.20
C ASP A 3 12.93 -27.54 15.04
N VAL A 4 14.21 -27.46 14.72
CA VAL A 4 14.72 -26.69 13.58
C VAL A 4 14.27 -27.31 12.26
N TYR A 5 14.29 -28.65 12.17
CA TYR A 5 13.81 -29.38 11.00
C TYR A 5 12.29 -29.27 10.79
N LYS A 6 11.49 -29.28 11.87
CA LYS A 6 10.04 -29.05 11.80
C LYS A 6 9.69 -27.63 11.32
N ARG A 7 10.45 -26.62 11.77
CA ARG A 7 10.27 -25.21 11.34
C ARG A 7 10.64 -24.99 9.87
N GLN A 8 11.74 -25.58 9.41
CA GLN A 8 12.15 -25.50 7.99
C GLN A 8 11.13 -26.14 7.04
N ARG A 9 10.46 -27.21 7.45
CA ARG A 9 9.45 -27.86 6.62
C ARG A 9 8.22 -26.97 6.36
N LYS A 10 7.82 -26.14 7.36
CA LYS A 10 6.71 -25.20 7.20
C LYS A 10 7.09 -24.01 6.31
N VAL A 11 8.30 -23.48 6.42
CA VAL A 11 8.80 -22.38 5.58
C VAL A 11 8.89 -22.80 4.11
N ARG A 12 9.29 -24.03 3.81
CA ARG A 12 9.32 -24.53 2.41
C ARG A 12 7.95 -24.55 1.76
N TRP A 13 6.89 -24.90 2.50
CA TRP A 13 5.53 -24.85 1.98
C TRP A 13 5.06 -23.42 1.72
N ILE A 14 5.37 -22.47 2.61
CA ILE A 14 5.06 -21.05 2.43
C ILE A 14 5.78 -20.51 1.19
N ALA A 15 7.06 -20.82 1.02
CA ALA A 15 7.84 -20.45 -0.16
C ALA A 15 7.28 -21.09 -1.45
N ALA A 16 6.86 -22.35 -1.39
CA ALA A 16 6.25 -23.03 -2.54
C ALA A 16 4.91 -22.39 -2.93
N ILE A 17 4.04 -22.10 -1.95
CA ILE A 17 2.77 -21.40 -2.19
C ILE A 17 3.03 -20.00 -2.76
N GLY A 18 3.98 -19.25 -2.18
CA GLY A 18 4.39 -17.95 -2.70
C GLY A 18 4.88 -18.02 -4.14
N GLY A 19 5.71 -19.02 -4.46
CA GLY A 19 6.19 -19.28 -5.83
C GLY A 19 5.05 -19.59 -6.82
N VAL A 20 4.09 -20.42 -6.40
CA VAL A 20 2.90 -20.73 -7.22
C VAL A 20 2.04 -19.48 -7.46
N VAL A 21 1.82 -18.65 -6.42
CA VAL A 21 1.06 -17.41 -6.56
C VAL A 21 1.74 -16.44 -7.52
N ILE A 22 3.06 -16.27 -7.43
CA ILE A 22 3.84 -15.42 -8.34
C ILE A 22 3.76 -15.97 -9.76
N ALA A 23 3.96 -17.28 -9.96
CA ALA A 23 3.87 -17.91 -11.27
C ALA A 23 2.47 -17.77 -11.88
N ALA A 24 1.41 -17.97 -11.09
CA ALA A 24 0.04 -17.75 -11.54
C ALA A 24 -0.21 -16.28 -11.90
N GLY A 25 0.31 -15.33 -11.13
CA GLY A 25 0.26 -13.90 -11.45
C GLY A 25 0.95 -13.58 -12.79
N CYS A 26 2.14 -14.11 -13.03
CA CYS A 26 2.84 -13.95 -14.32
C CYS A 26 2.04 -14.54 -15.49
N VAL A 27 1.45 -15.72 -15.32
CA VAL A 27 0.60 -16.35 -16.34
C VAL A 27 -0.64 -15.50 -16.62
N LEU A 28 -1.29 -14.95 -15.59
CA LEU A 28 -2.44 -14.05 -15.75
C LEU A 28 -2.07 -12.79 -16.54
N VAL A 29 -0.91 -12.20 -16.29
CA VAL A 29 -0.42 -11.05 -17.08
C VAL A 29 -0.20 -11.45 -18.55
N LEU A 30 0.36 -12.63 -18.82
CA LEU A 30 0.61 -13.10 -20.17
C LEU A 30 -0.65 -13.47 -20.95
N VAL A 31 -1.70 -13.89 -20.27
CA VAL A 31 -2.96 -14.36 -20.93
C VAL A 31 -4.00 -13.24 -21.01
N SER A 32 -4.02 -12.29 -20.05
CA SER A 32 -5.01 -11.23 -20.01
C SER A 32 -4.57 -10.02 -20.84
N SER A 33 -5.30 -9.73 -21.91
CA SER A 33 -5.09 -8.52 -22.75
C SER A 33 -5.21 -7.23 -21.93
N TYR A 34 -6.08 -7.21 -20.90
CA TYR A 34 -6.25 -6.08 -20.01
C TYR A 34 -5.00 -5.84 -19.12
N ALA A 35 -4.40 -6.92 -18.59
CA ALA A 35 -3.19 -6.82 -17.79
C ALA A 35 -1.98 -6.43 -18.65
N GLN A 36 -1.89 -6.98 -19.86
CA GLN A 36 -0.86 -6.62 -20.85
C GLN A 36 -0.92 -5.13 -21.20
N ALA A 37 -2.11 -4.61 -21.50
CA ALA A 37 -2.30 -3.19 -21.80
C ALA A 37 -1.84 -2.27 -20.65
N ARG A 38 -2.08 -2.66 -19.38
CA ARG A 38 -1.60 -1.89 -18.23
C ARG A 38 -0.09 -1.92 -18.06
N VAL A 39 0.53 -3.07 -18.30
CA VAL A 39 1.99 -3.22 -18.26
C VAL A 39 2.63 -2.45 -19.41
N ASP A 40 2.07 -2.52 -20.60
CA ASP A 40 2.56 -1.79 -21.79
C ASP A 40 2.45 -0.27 -21.58
N THR A 41 1.31 0.22 -21.11
CA THR A 41 1.12 1.63 -20.75
C THR A 41 2.12 2.09 -19.69
N TRP A 42 2.46 1.24 -18.71
CA TRP A 42 3.42 1.56 -17.67
C TRP A 42 4.86 1.64 -18.20
N LEU A 43 5.25 0.70 -19.09
CA LEU A 43 6.60 0.66 -19.66
C LEU A 43 6.82 1.78 -20.69
N HIS A 44 5.78 2.14 -21.44
CA HIS A 44 5.84 3.09 -22.56
C HIS A 44 4.90 4.28 -22.33
N ILE A 45 4.93 4.86 -21.13
CA ILE A 45 4.01 5.94 -20.75
C ILE A 45 4.13 7.16 -21.66
N ASP A 46 5.33 7.41 -22.20
CA ASP A 46 5.61 8.53 -23.12
C ASP A 46 4.98 8.34 -24.52
N GLN A 47 4.67 7.09 -24.88
CA GLN A 47 4.08 6.71 -26.18
C GLN A 47 2.60 6.34 -26.06
N ALA A 48 2.11 6.17 -24.83
CA ALA A 48 0.73 5.83 -24.56
C ALA A 48 -0.19 7.01 -24.87
N ASP A 49 -1.44 6.71 -25.28
CA ASP A 49 -2.45 7.74 -25.51
C ASP A 49 -2.65 8.59 -24.23
N PRO A 50 -2.29 9.89 -24.29
CA PRO A 50 -2.41 10.77 -23.12
C PRO A 50 -3.85 10.97 -22.65
N LEU A 51 -4.86 10.73 -23.47
CA LEU A 51 -6.28 10.82 -23.16
C LEU A 51 -6.91 9.46 -22.84
N GLY A 52 -6.14 8.38 -22.96
CA GLY A 52 -6.56 7.00 -22.77
C GLY A 52 -6.09 6.41 -21.44
N ALA A 53 -5.50 5.21 -21.52
CA ALA A 53 -5.08 4.42 -20.36
C ALA A 53 -3.99 5.09 -19.50
N ALA A 54 -3.17 5.97 -20.08
CA ALA A 54 -2.11 6.72 -19.38
C ALA A 54 -2.64 7.95 -18.63
N TRP A 55 -3.84 8.45 -18.97
CA TRP A 55 -4.38 9.70 -18.45
C TRP A 55 -4.28 9.83 -16.92
N GLN A 56 -4.78 8.82 -16.21
CA GLN A 56 -4.84 8.84 -14.75
C GLN A 56 -3.45 8.91 -14.12
N THR A 57 -2.50 8.15 -14.66
CA THR A 57 -1.11 8.13 -14.16
C THR A 57 -0.41 9.45 -14.46
N LEU A 58 -0.56 10.00 -15.67
CA LEU A 58 0.03 11.29 -16.05
C LEU A 58 -0.49 12.43 -15.20
N GLN A 59 -1.80 12.51 -14.99
CA GLN A 59 -2.40 13.53 -14.11
C GLN A 59 -1.96 13.35 -12.66
N GLY A 60 -1.82 12.12 -12.19
CA GLY A 60 -1.27 11.84 -10.86
C GLY A 60 0.18 12.31 -10.70
N LEU A 61 1.04 12.08 -11.70
CA LEU A 61 2.43 12.57 -11.70
C LEU A 61 2.49 14.09 -11.78
N MET A 62 1.62 14.73 -12.57
CA MET A 62 1.49 16.19 -12.61
C MET A 62 1.06 16.77 -11.26
N ALA A 63 0.10 16.12 -10.56
CA ALA A 63 -0.29 16.49 -9.21
C ALA A 63 0.89 16.45 -8.23
N ILE A 64 1.66 15.36 -8.24
CA ILE A 64 2.86 15.23 -7.39
C ILE A 64 3.88 16.34 -7.72
N GLY A 65 4.12 16.60 -9.02
CA GLY A 65 5.09 17.60 -9.47
C GLY A 65 4.66 19.04 -9.14
N SER A 66 3.37 19.36 -9.23
CA SER A 66 2.84 20.70 -8.95
C SER A 66 2.90 21.06 -7.47
N GLY A 67 2.88 20.08 -6.55
CA GLY A 67 2.92 20.31 -5.11
C GLY A 67 4.23 20.91 -4.59
N GLY A 68 5.35 20.72 -5.28
CA GLY A 68 6.66 21.23 -4.84
C GLY A 68 7.01 20.83 -3.41
N LEU A 69 7.70 21.70 -2.67
CA LEU A 69 8.13 21.39 -1.29
C LEU A 69 7.01 21.59 -0.26
N PHE A 70 6.20 22.65 -0.41
CA PHE A 70 5.22 23.07 0.61
C PHE A 70 3.75 22.88 0.20
N GLY A 71 3.51 22.45 -1.04
CA GLY A 71 2.17 22.25 -1.57
C GLY A 71 1.50 23.54 -2.05
N THR A 72 0.35 23.37 -2.70
CA THR A 72 -0.50 24.46 -3.18
C THR A 72 -1.47 24.98 -2.10
N GLY A 73 -1.49 24.31 -0.95
CA GLY A 73 -2.40 24.58 0.17
C GLY A 73 -3.59 23.62 0.21
N LEU A 74 -4.08 23.37 1.43
CA LEU A 74 -5.22 22.48 1.66
C LEU A 74 -6.46 22.99 0.90
N GLY A 75 -7.10 22.09 0.17
CA GLY A 75 -8.29 22.39 -0.60
C GLY A 75 -8.03 23.00 -1.99
N ASN A 76 -6.80 23.39 -2.31
CA ASN A 76 -6.43 24.09 -3.55
C ASN A 76 -5.92 23.15 -4.66
N SER A 77 -6.04 21.83 -4.51
CA SER A 77 -5.70 20.91 -5.59
C SER A 77 -6.54 21.19 -6.83
N GLN A 78 -5.88 21.39 -7.96
CA GLN A 78 -6.54 21.56 -9.26
C GLN A 78 -6.90 20.21 -9.86
N GLN A 79 -6.07 19.21 -9.62
CA GLN A 79 -6.21 17.87 -10.21
C GLN A 79 -7.42 17.09 -9.67
N LYS A 80 -7.93 17.41 -8.49
CA LYS A 80 -9.15 16.79 -7.94
C LYS A 80 -10.44 17.19 -8.66
N PHE A 81 -10.45 18.29 -9.40
CA PHE A 81 -11.63 18.80 -10.08
C PHE A 81 -11.77 18.31 -11.53
N GLY A 82 -11.66 16.99 -11.74
CA GLY A 82 -12.00 16.32 -13.00
C GLY A 82 -10.81 15.91 -13.88
N TYR A 83 -9.58 16.20 -13.47
CA TYR A 83 -8.39 15.76 -14.21
C TYR A 83 -7.96 14.34 -13.83
N VAL A 84 -8.00 13.97 -12.55
CA VAL A 84 -7.76 12.58 -12.11
C VAL A 84 -9.10 11.85 -12.01
N SER A 85 -9.20 10.69 -12.69
CA SER A 85 -10.38 9.83 -12.58
C SER A 85 -10.43 9.22 -11.19
N GLN A 86 -11.50 9.46 -10.44
CA GLN A 86 -11.70 8.99 -9.06
C GLN A 86 -10.52 9.28 -8.10
N PRO A 87 -10.10 10.54 -7.96
CA PRO A 87 -8.93 10.93 -7.17
C PRO A 87 -9.06 10.53 -5.70
N GLN A 88 -10.28 10.40 -5.21
CA GLN A 88 -10.60 10.01 -3.83
C GLN A 88 -10.37 8.53 -3.51
N ASN A 89 -10.17 7.68 -4.52
CA ASN A 89 -9.98 6.23 -4.32
C ASN A 89 -8.49 5.89 -4.23
N ASP A 90 -7.90 5.44 -5.33
CA ASP A 90 -6.56 4.88 -5.41
C ASP A 90 -5.45 5.92 -5.64
N PHE A 91 -5.80 7.12 -6.09
CA PHE A 91 -4.88 8.24 -6.34
C PHE A 91 -4.93 9.36 -5.28
N ILE A 92 -5.53 9.11 -4.11
CA ILE A 92 -5.62 10.12 -3.05
C ILE A 92 -4.25 10.64 -2.60
N PHE A 93 -3.21 9.80 -2.62
CA PHE A 93 -1.86 10.20 -2.23
C PHE A 93 -1.29 11.28 -3.16
N THR A 94 -1.65 11.30 -4.45
CA THR A 94 -1.21 12.36 -5.38
C THR A 94 -1.81 13.70 -5.00
N ILE A 95 -3.07 13.73 -4.54
CA ILE A 95 -3.71 14.95 -4.03
C ILE A 95 -3.04 15.41 -2.73
N VAL A 96 -2.69 14.49 -1.84
CA VAL A 96 -1.90 14.81 -0.63
C VAL A 96 -0.56 15.45 -1.00
N CYS A 97 0.12 14.93 -2.03
CA CYS A 97 1.37 15.52 -2.53
C CYS A 97 1.14 16.92 -3.15
N GLU A 98 0.06 17.13 -3.90
CA GLU A 98 -0.25 18.42 -4.49
C GLU A 98 -0.59 19.46 -3.42
N GLU A 99 -1.46 19.13 -2.46
CA GLU A 99 -1.94 20.10 -1.46
C GLU A 99 -0.93 20.38 -0.35
N LEU A 100 -0.21 19.35 0.15
CA LEU A 100 0.73 19.46 1.27
C LEU A 100 2.20 19.46 0.85
N GLY A 101 2.49 19.22 -0.43
CA GLY A 101 3.82 19.15 -0.96
C GLY A 101 4.65 17.97 -0.45
N PHE A 102 5.95 18.03 -0.71
CA PHE A 102 6.90 17.00 -0.31
C PHE A 102 6.93 16.78 1.21
N PHE A 103 6.91 17.85 2.00
CA PHE A 103 6.95 17.73 3.47
C PHE A 103 5.69 17.07 4.02
N GLY A 104 4.51 17.39 3.49
CA GLY A 104 3.27 16.74 3.90
C GLY A 104 3.21 15.27 3.52
N ALA A 105 3.61 14.94 2.29
CA ALA A 105 3.74 13.56 1.83
C ALA A 105 4.72 12.76 2.69
N PHE A 106 5.89 13.35 3.02
CA PHE A 106 6.88 12.72 3.90
C PHE A 106 6.30 12.43 5.30
N ILE A 107 5.56 13.38 5.89
CA ILE A 107 4.93 13.16 7.21
C ILE A 107 3.94 12.01 7.14
N VAL A 108 3.09 11.93 6.09
CA VAL A 108 2.13 10.85 5.93
C VAL A 108 2.84 9.50 5.81
N VAL A 109 3.89 9.41 4.99
CA VAL A 109 4.69 8.18 4.86
C VAL A 109 5.36 7.81 6.18
N ALA A 110 5.94 8.78 6.90
CA ALA A 110 6.58 8.56 8.20
C ALA A 110 5.58 8.02 9.24
N LEU A 111 4.32 8.51 9.24
CA LEU A 111 3.27 7.99 10.11
C LEU A 111 2.95 6.52 9.80
N PHE A 112 2.87 6.14 8.52
CA PHE A 112 2.68 4.74 8.14
C PHE A 112 3.87 3.86 8.54
N VAL A 113 5.10 4.31 8.32
CA VAL A 113 6.31 3.61 8.77
C VAL A 113 6.31 3.41 10.28
N MET A 114 5.92 4.44 11.04
CA MET A 114 5.83 4.39 12.49
C MET A 114 4.71 3.42 12.95
N PHE A 115 3.56 3.41 12.26
CA PHE A 115 2.49 2.44 12.50
C PHE A 115 2.96 0.99 12.29
N VAL A 116 3.62 0.72 11.16
CA VAL A 116 4.14 -0.62 10.82
C VAL A 116 5.22 -1.03 11.82
N TRP A 117 6.14 -0.15 12.16
CA TRP A 117 7.16 -0.41 13.17
C TRP A 117 6.54 -0.74 14.52
N ARG A 118 5.56 0.06 14.96
CA ARG A 118 4.84 -0.19 16.22
C ARG A 118 4.09 -1.50 16.21
N GLY A 119 3.44 -1.86 15.10
CA GLY A 119 2.76 -3.15 14.94
C GLY A 119 3.72 -4.33 15.08
N PHE A 120 4.87 -4.29 14.41
CA PHE A 120 5.90 -5.32 14.57
C PHE A 120 6.50 -5.35 15.98
N TYR A 121 6.64 -4.22 16.64
CA TYR A 121 7.05 -4.17 18.03
C TYR A 121 6.06 -4.91 18.94
N ILE A 122 4.75 -4.64 18.80
CA ILE A 122 3.69 -5.32 19.56
C ILE A 122 3.75 -6.83 19.31
N ALA A 123 3.83 -7.25 18.05
CA ALA A 123 3.87 -8.66 17.68
C ALA A 123 5.06 -9.41 18.32
N ARG A 124 6.23 -8.77 18.41
CA ARG A 124 7.42 -9.38 19.05
C ARG A 124 7.31 -9.53 20.57
N HIS A 125 6.51 -8.68 21.22
CA HIS A 125 6.35 -8.68 22.67
C HIS A 125 5.08 -9.41 23.13
N THR A 126 4.30 -9.95 22.20
CA THR A 126 3.12 -10.76 22.50
C THR A 126 3.56 -12.17 22.88
N THR A 127 3.07 -12.67 24.02
CA THR A 127 3.44 -14.00 24.56
C THR A 127 2.77 -15.15 23.85
N ASP A 128 1.53 -14.96 23.37
CA ASP A 128 0.79 -15.96 22.62
C ASP A 128 1.18 -15.95 21.14
N ALA A 129 1.59 -17.12 20.63
CA ALA A 129 2.05 -17.28 19.26
C ALA A 129 0.97 -17.00 18.21
N PHE A 130 -0.29 -17.33 18.49
CA PHE A 130 -1.39 -17.04 17.57
C PHE A 130 -1.64 -15.54 17.44
N SER A 131 -1.76 -14.86 18.58
CA SER A 131 -1.94 -13.40 18.62
C SER A 131 -0.77 -12.66 17.97
N ALA A 132 0.46 -13.11 18.20
CA ALA A 132 1.64 -12.56 17.53
C ALA A 132 1.55 -12.69 16.01
N LEU A 133 1.17 -13.85 15.47
CA LEU A 133 1.00 -14.08 14.04
C LEU A 133 -0.10 -13.23 13.44
N VAL A 134 -1.22 -13.04 14.15
CA VAL A 134 -2.32 -12.17 13.72
C VAL A 134 -1.82 -10.73 13.58
N VAL A 135 -1.12 -10.18 14.59
CA VAL A 135 -0.59 -8.81 14.54
C VAL A 135 0.45 -8.67 13.43
N TYR A 136 1.34 -9.66 13.24
CA TYR A 136 2.29 -9.67 12.11
C TYR A 136 1.57 -9.59 10.77
N GLY A 137 0.55 -10.44 10.57
CA GLY A 137 -0.20 -10.51 9.31
C GLY A 137 -0.93 -9.20 8.99
N LEU A 138 -1.67 -8.65 9.96
CA LEU A 138 -2.41 -7.40 9.79
C LEU A 138 -1.48 -6.21 9.55
N THR A 139 -0.39 -6.11 10.32
CA THR A 139 0.60 -5.03 10.16
C THR A 139 1.30 -5.12 8.80
N PHE A 140 1.70 -6.33 8.40
CA PHE A 140 2.34 -6.55 7.10
C PHE A 140 1.39 -6.21 5.94
N LYS A 141 0.11 -6.61 6.03
CA LYS A 141 -0.92 -6.26 5.04
C LYS A 141 -1.02 -4.75 4.86
N VAL A 142 -1.15 -3.99 5.95
CA VAL A 142 -1.25 -2.52 5.88
C VAL A 142 0.02 -1.92 5.27
N GLY A 143 1.20 -2.35 5.73
CA GLY A 143 2.48 -1.86 5.19
C GLY A 143 2.66 -2.16 3.71
N LEU A 144 2.31 -3.37 3.27
CA LEU A 144 2.36 -3.77 1.87
C LEU A 144 1.38 -2.93 1.03
N GLN A 145 0.15 -2.73 1.51
CA GLN A 145 -0.87 -1.94 0.82
C GLN A 145 -0.41 -0.49 0.61
N VAL A 146 0.18 0.14 1.63
CA VAL A 146 0.78 1.49 1.52
C VAL A 146 1.91 1.51 0.50
N ALA A 147 2.85 0.57 0.59
CA ALA A 147 4.00 0.50 -0.32
C ALA A 147 3.55 0.33 -1.78
N LEU A 148 2.58 -0.55 -2.03
CA LEU A 148 2.04 -0.78 -3.37
C LEU A 148 1.29 0.45 -3.90
N ASN A 149 0.46 1.13 -3.08
CA ASN A 149 -0.21 2.35 -3.51
C ASN A 149 0.80 3.44 -3.89
N ILE A 150 1.81 3.70 -3.05
CA ILE A 150 2.85 4.69 -3.35
C ILE A 150 3.62 4.31 -4.63
N ALA A 151 3.98 3.03 -4.81
CA ALA A 151 4.67 2.56 -6.00
C ALA A 151 3.84 2.75 -7.28
N VAL A 152 2.52 2.56 -7.21
CA VAL A 152 1.60 2.79 -8.33
C VAL A 152 1.50 4.27 -8.67
N VAL A 153 1.24 5.13 -7.68
CA VAL A 153 1.02 6.57 -7.95
C VAL A 153 2.30 7.30 -8.36
N THR A 154 3.47 6.76 -8.02
CA THR A 154 4.79 7.24 -8.50
C THR A 154 5.22 6.60 -9.82
N ASN A 155 4.34 5.84 -10.48
CA ASN A 155 4.64 5.10 -11.69
C ASN A 155 5.83 4.13 -11.58
N SER A 156 6.15 3.66 -10.36
CA SER A 156 7.16 2.62 -10.14
C SER A 156 6.62 1.22 -10.40
N MET A 157 5.29 1.06 -10.46
CA MET A 157 4.57 -0.17 -10.78
C MET A 157 3.35 0.12 -11.66
N PRO A 158 2.87 -0.88 -12.44
CA PRO A 158 1.64 -0.74 -13.20
C PRO A 158 0.45 -0.39 -12.31
N ASN A 159 -0.51 0.38 -12.83
CA ASN A 159 -1.71 0.75 -12.08
C ASN A 159 -2.54 -0.48 -11.70
N THR A 160 -2.72 -0.72 -10.39
CA THR A 160 -3.43 -1.87 -9.82
C THR A 160 -4.72 -1.51 -9.10
N GLY A 161 -5.02 -0.23 -8.91
CA GLY A 161 -6.22 0.22 -8.19
C GLY A 161 -6.23 -0.08 -6.69
N ILE A 162 -5.05 -0.24 -6.07
CA ILE A 162 -4.93 -0.49 -4.63
C ILE A 162 -5.11 0.84 -3.88
N SER A 163 -6.11 0.90 -3.00
CA SER A 163 -6.41 2.08 -2.19
C SER A 163 -5.39 2.31 -1.07
N LEU A 164 -5.14 3.59 -0.71
CA LEU A 164 -4.30 3.94 0.44
C LEU A 164 -5.08 3.73 1.74
N PRO A 165 -4.57 2.96 2.72
CA PRO A 165 -5.25 2.74 4.00
C PRO A 165 -5.59 4.06 4.70
N PHE A 166 -6.79 4.13 5.26
CA PHE A 166 -7.36 5.27 6.03
C PHE A 166 -7.60 6.56 5.24
N PHE A 167 -7.00 6.75 4.09
CA PHE A 167 -7.12 7.96 3.28
C PHE A 167 -8.13 7.82 2.15
N SER A 168 -8.13 6.64 1.50
CA SER A 168 -8.99 6.39 0.34
C SER A 168 -10.46 6.32 0.72
N TYR A 169 -11.29 6.90 -0.14
CA TYR A 169 -12.75 6.84 0.00
C TYR A 169 -13.27 5.42 -0.25
N GLY A 170 -13.77 4.79 0.80
CA GLY A 170 -14.34 3.44 0.74
C GLY A 170 -14.90 3.03 2.10
N GLY A 171 -16.22 3.13 2.29
CA GLY A 171 -16.83 2.86 3.59
C GLY A 171 -16.52 1.46 4.12
N THR A 172 -16.67 0.42 3.31
CA THR A 172 -16.35 -0.97 3.69
C THR A 172 -14.86 -1.18 3.96
N SER A 173 -14.00 -0.60 3.16
CA SER A 173 -12.53 -0.66 3.34
C SER A 173 -12.12 -0.01 4.65
N LEU A 174 -12.66 1.18 4.96
CA LEU A 174 -12.36 1.90 6.20
C LEU A 174 -12.82 1.11 7.44
N VAL A 175 -14.05 0.56 7.41
CA VAL A 175 -14.56 -0.25 8.53
C VAL A 175 -13.68 -1.48 8.78
N LEU A 176 -13.28 -2.19 7.72
CA LEU A 176 -12.39 -3.35 7.86
C LEU A 176 -11.03 -2.94 8.45
N GLN A 177 -10.45 -1.83 8.00
CA GLN A 177 -9.19 -1.32 8.53
C GLN A 177 -9.30 -0.89 10.00
N MET A 178 -10.41 -0.28 10.40
CA MET A 178 -10.67 0.03 11.80
C MET A 178 -10.77 -1.22 12.67
N ILE A 179 -11.42 -2.28 12.17
CA ILE A 179 -11.47 -3.58 12.85
C ILE A 179 -10.07 -4.18 12.98
N GLU A 180 -9.25 -4.14 11.93
CA GLU A 180 -7.87 -4.63 11.96
C GLU A 180 -7.03 -3.90 13.02
N VAL A 181 -7.13 -2.57 13.07
CA VAL A 181 -6.44 -1.77 14.11
C VAL A 181 -6.98 -2.07 15.51
N ALA A 182 -8.29 -2.24 15.67
CA ALA A 182 -8.89 -2.60 16.95
C ALA A 182 -8.37 -3.95 17.47
N ILE A 183 -8.18 -4.94 16.58
CA ILE A 183 -7.57 -6.23 16.93
C ILE A 183 -6.12 -6.02 17.39
N ILE A 184 -5.31 -5.25 16.65
CA ILE A 184 -3.91 -4.95 17.02
C ILE A 184 -3.87 -4.27 18.40
N LEU A 185 -4.73 -3.28 18.63
CA LEU A 185 -4.81 -2.57 19.92
C LEU A 185 -5.29 -3.48 21.05
N SER A 186 -6.25 -4.35 20.81
CA SER A 186 -6.70 -5.33 21.81
C SER A 186 -5.55 -6.24 22.23
N ILE A 187 -4.79 -6.79 21.30
CA ILE A 187 -3.65 -7.66 21.58
C ILE A 187 -2.54 -6.87 22.28
N SER A 188 -2.33 -5.60 21.94
CA SER A 188 -1.29 -4.77 22.54
C SER A 188 -1.43 -4.61 24.05
N ARG A 189 -2.66 -4.73 24.59
CA ARG A 189 -2.93 -4.66 26.04
C ARG A 189 -2.34 -5.84 26.80
N TYR A 190 -2.15 -6.97 26.13
CA TYR A 190 -1.58 -8.21 26.70
C TYR A 190 -0.10 -8.39 26.32
N ALA A 191 0.46 -7.48 25.51
CA ALA A 191 1.89 -7.49 25.22
C ALA A 191 2.68 -7.10 26.47
N THR A 192 3.53 -7.97 26.95
CA THR A 192 4.35 -7.72 28.13
C THR A 192 5.39 -6.66 27.82
N HIS A 193 5.27 -5.48 28.43
CA HIS A 193 6.33 -4.48 28.43
C HIS A 193 7.52 -5.03 29.23
N ARG A 194 8.41 -5.75 28.60
CA ARG A 194 9.70 -6.07 29.20
C ARG A 194 10.45 -4.75 29.34
N LYS A 195 10.49 -4.23 30.58
CA LYS A 195 11.38 -3.10 30.91
C LYS A 195 12.80 -3.51 30.53
N ILE A 196 13.40 -2.76 29.61
CA ILE A 196 14.83 -2.83 29.30
C ILE A 196 15.59 -2.26 30.48
#